data_cdc823a92650c77e783752d26f5d0e09
#
_entry.id   cdc823a92650c77e783752d26f5d0e09
#
_cell.length_a   1.000
_cell.length_b   1.000
_cell.length_c   1.000
_cell.angle_alpha   90.00
_cell.angle_beta   90.00
_cell.angle_gamma   90.00
#
_symmetry.space_group_name_H-M   'P 1'
#
loop_
_entity.id
_entity.type
_entity.pdbx_description
1 polymer ?
#
loop_
_entity_poly.entity_id
_entity_poly.type
_entity_poly.pdbx_seq_one_letter_code
_entity_poly.pdbx_strand_id
1 'polypeptide(L)'
;MRKETAINYAKRMHSHHKLTLPVDVEHLAKKYANLRFEEFPIDIDGVAANLKQRGKTPTILVNKDRPKSRQRFTLAHEIGHVVMPWHMGTICDITNENLVDGSQEYLTMEAEANAFATELLMPTIWIQRLLDEHENLATISQIIVKNGGVSPIAATLRLRAMLPAGYLFIVMNSKESITYAGRSDGTYATPPNKGDGPDAIKRLSYASDTYTFTAGTNTYFWFKLPDEIELEGESDGDWRLLLDTIVKEITRNTDEQIKYKQKVNGVLGYANSLIGKGAQTEKSLYSACVQRFANNSALDPITKHKKFKNFLASKIRDLMSKI
;
A
#
# COMPACT_ATOMS: atom_id res chain seq x y z
N MET A 1 -17.32 4.46 -11.52
CA MET A 1 -17.22 3.87 -10.16
C MET A 1 -17.58 4.95 -9.15
N ARG A 2 -18.54 4.70 -8.27
CA ARG A 2 -19.12 5.71 -7.33
C ARG A 2 -18.39 5.76 -5.98
N LYS A 3 -17.09 5.46 -5.94
CA LYS A 3 -16.30 5.46 -4.70
C LYS A 3 -16.41 6.76 -3.90
N GLU A 4 -16.28 7.90 -4.60
CA GLU A 4 -16.39 9.21 -3.94
C GLU A 4 -17.78 9.42 -3.32
N THR A 5 -18.82 8.93 -4.00
CA THR A 5 -20.18 8.98 -3.47
C THR A 5 -20.31 8.13 -2.20
N ALA A 6 -19.73 6.91 -2.19
CA ALA A 6 -19.73 6.04 -1.01
C ALA A 6 -18.99 6.67 0.18
N ILE A 7 -17.83 7.28 -0.06
CA ILE A 7 -17.08 8.06 0.94
C ILE A 7 -17.94 9.20 1.51
N ASN A 8 -18.66 9.92 0.65
CA ASN A 8 -19.53 11.01 1.09
C ASN A 8 -20.73 10.52 1.93
N TYR A 9 -21.24 9.31 1.67
CA TYR A 9 -22.23 8.67 2.56
C TYR A 9 -21.64 8.43 3.95
N ALA A 10 -20.43 7.89 4.06
CA ALA A 10 -19.77 7.69 5.35
C ALA A 10 -19.55 9.03 6.10
N LYS A 11 -19.08 10.07 5.42
CA LYS A 11 -18.93 11.42 6.00
C LYS A 11 -20.25 11.98 6.52
N ARG A 12 -21.34 11.81 5.77
CA ARG A 12 -22.70 12.21 6.21
C ARG A 12 -23.15 11.43 7.43
N MET A 13 -22.83 10.12 7.51
CA MET A 13 -23.12 9.29 8.69
C MET A 13 -22.43 9.84 9.94
N HIS A 14 -21.14 10.22 9.84
CA HIS A 14 -20.42 10.87 10.93
C HIS A 14 -21.13 12.15 11.41
N SER A 15 -21.49 13.02 10.50
CA SER A 15 -22.14 14.30 10.85
C SER A 15 -23.56 14.10 11.41
N HIS A 16 -24.36 13.25 10.74
CA HIS A 16 -25.76 13.03 11.10
C HIS A 16 -25.92 12.36 12.47
N HIS A 17 -25.08 11.35 12.74
CA HIS A 17 -25.14 10.60 14.00
C HIS A 17 -24.16 11.12 15.07
N LYS A 18 -23.38 12.17 14.78
CA LYS A 18 -22.34 12.72 15.68
C LYS A 18 -21.41 11.62 16.18
N LEU A 19 -20.95 10.78 15.26
CA LEU A 19 -20.14 9.60 15.60
C LEU A 19 -18.80 10.01 16.20
N THR A 20 -18.39 9.32 17.26
CA THR A 20 -17.08 9.42 17.89
C THR A 20 -16.25 8.17 17.59
N LEU A 21 -14.93 8.29 17.66
CA LEU A 21 -14.03 7.16 17.46
C LEU A 21 -13.68 6.51 18.83
N PRO A 22 -13.61 5.18 18.89
CA PRO A 22 -14.00 4.22 17.85
C PRO A 22 -15.52 4.20 17.61
N VAL A 23 -15.95 4.22 16.35
CA VAL A 23 -17.39 4.21 16.02
C VAL A 23 -18.07 2.98 16.60
N ASP A 24 -19.19 3.11 17.29
CA ASP A 24 -20.03 1.97 17.68
C ASP A 24 -20.84 1.48 16.46
N VAL A 25 -20.20 0.57 15.69
CA VAL A 25 -20.80 0.06 14.45
C VAL A 25 -21.99 -0.86 14.72
N GLU A 26 -22.06 -1.53 15.87
CA GLU A 26 -23.22 -2.36 16.21
C GLU A 26 -24.45 -1.52 16.50
N HIS A 27 -24.28 -0.47 17.31
CA HIS A 27 -25.36 0.46 17.57
C HIS A 27 -25.82 1.16 16.27
N LEU A 28 -24.86 1.53 15.42
CA LEU A 28 -25.18 2.15 14.12
C LEU A 28 -25.94 1.19 13.20
N ALA A 29 -25.52 -0.07 13.08
CA ALA A 29 -26.17 -1.08 12.24
C ALA A 29 -27.63 -1.31 12.65
N LYS A 30 -27.89 -1.41 13.96
CA LYS A 30 -29.24 -1.63 14.52
C LYS A 30 -30.22 -0.50 14.20
N LYS A 31 -29.76 0.70 13.80
CA LYS A 31 -30.63 1.78 13.33
C LYS A 31 -31.16 1.56 11.89
N TYR A 32 -30.47 0.74 11.11
CA TYR A 32 -30.74 0.58 9.67
C TYR A 32 -31.15 -0.82 9.26
N ALA A 33 -30.80 -1.84 10.08
CA ALA A 33 -31.01 -3.24 9.75
C ALA A 33 -31.19 -4.11 11.00
N ASN A 34 -31.77 -5.30 10.80
CA ASN A 34 -31.70 -6.38 11.79
C ASN A 34 -30.27 -6.94 11.77
N LEU A 35 -29.57 -6.90 12.91
CA LEU A 35 -28.21 -7.40 13.04
C LEU A 35 -28.16 -8.76 13.72
N ARG A 36 -27.46 -9.72 13.14
CA ARG A 36 -27.18 -11.03 13.72
C ARG A 36 -25.72 -11.44 13.50
N PHE A 37 -25.17 -12.17 14.46
CA PHE A 37 -23.86 -12.81 14.36
C PHE A 37 -24.10 -14.32 14.26
N GLU A 38 -23.71 -14.92 13.14
CA GLU A 38 -24.01 -16.30 12.80
C GLU A 38 -22.74 -17.07 12.39
N GLU A 39 -22.79 -18.39 12.46
CA GLU A 39 -21.82 -19.26 11.80
C GLU A 39 -22.19 -19.44 10.34
N PHE A 40 -21.19 -19.39 9.47
CA PHE A 40 -21.43 -19.63 8.05
C PHE A 40 -20.81 -20.97 7.63
N PRO A 41 -21.53 -21.78 6.84
CA PRO A 41 -21.04 -23.07 6.36
C PRO A 41 -19.98 -22.94 5.26
N ILE A 42 -19.79 -21.74 4.73
CA ILE A 42 -18.82 -21.41 3.68
C ILE A 42 -18.00 -20.19 4.09
N ASP A 43 -16.92 -19.92 3.36
CA ASP A 43 -15.98 -18.85 3.67
C ASP A 43 -16.52 -17.46 3.28
N ILE A 44 -17.47 -16.97 4.10
CA ILE A 44 -18.12 -15.66 3.98
C ILE A 44 -17.82 -14.85 5.24
N ASP A 45 -17.60 -13.56 5.09
CA ASP A 45 -17.41 -12.65 6.21
C ASP A 45 -18.72 -12.01 6.67
N GLY A 46 -19.59 -11.64 5.72
CA GLY A 46 -20.88 -11.04 6.00
C GLY A 46 -21.88 -11.16 4.85
N VAL A 47 -23.11 -10.77 5.13
CA VAL A 47 -24.21 -10.73 4.17
C VAL A 47 -25.14 -9.56 4.49
N ALA A 48 -25.42 -8.72 3.49
CA ALA A 48 -26.53 -7.77 3.52
C ALA A 48 -27.72 -8.32 2.70
N ALA A 49 -28.81 -8.64 3.36
CA ALA A 49 -29.99 -9.21 2.75
C ALA A 49 -31.20 -8.28 2.78
N ASN A 50 -32.17 -8.53 1.89
CA ASN A 50 -33.41 -7.77 1.74
C ASN A 50 -33.20 -6.28 1.42
N LEU A 51 -32.11 -5.94 0.76
CA LEU A 51 -31.78 -4.55 0.42
C LEU A 51 -32.85 -3.98 -0.55
N LYS A 52 -33.47 -2.86 -0.14
CA LYS A 52 -34.49 -2.10 -0.92
C LYS A 52 -35.70 -2.96 -1.36
N GLN A 53 -35.97 -4.03 -0.66
CA GLN A 53 -37.17 -4.85 -0.90
C GLN A 53 -38.38 -4.25 -0.16
N ARG A 54 -39.44 -3.99 -0.91
CA ARG A 54 -40.68 -3.41 -0.35
C ARG A 54 -41.26 -4.29 0.76
N GLY A 55 -41.57 -3.70 1.91
CA GLY A 55 -42.15 -4.39 3.06
C GLY A 55 -41.19 -5.29 3.86
N LYS A 56 -39.88 -5.28 3.53
CA LYS A 56 -38.87 -6.02 4.31
C LYS A 56 -37.86 -5.07 4.95
N THR A 57 -37.47 -5.40 6.16
CA THR A 57 -36.35 -4.72 6.83
C THR A 57 -35.02 -5.34 6.36
N PRO A 58 -34.03 -4.54 5.99
CA PRO A 58 -32.70 -5.05 5.70
C PRO A 58 -32.17 -5.90 6.86
N THR A 59 -31.37 -6.91 6.56
CA THR A 59 -30.76 -7.79 7.56
C THR A 59 -29.27 -7.88 7.29
N ILE A 60 -28.46 -7.64 8.32
CA ILE A 60 -27.01 -7.82 8.29
C ILE A 60 -26.67 -9.08 9.10
N LEU A 61 -25.97 -10.01 8.44
CA LEU A 61 -25.39 -11.19 9.07
C LEU A 61 -23.86 -11.04 9.06
N VAL A 62 -23.21 -11.26 10.20
CA VAL A 62 -21.74 -11.18 10.34
C VAL A 62 -21.22 -12.51 10.87
N ASN A 63 -20.16 -13.01 10.27
CA ASN A 63 -19.52 -14.26 10.69
C ASN A 63 -18.89 -14.09 12.08
N LYS A 64 -19.44 -14.79 13.08
CA LYS A 64 -19.01 -14.72 14.48
C LYS A 64 -17.64 -15.34 14.72
N ASP A 65 -17.15 -16.23 13.81
CA ASP A 65 -15.89 -16.95 13.94
C ASP A 65 -14.69 -16.12 13.45
N ARG A 66 -14.95 -14.96 12.84
CA ARG A 66 -13.90 -14.05 12.42
C ARG A 66 -13.31 -13.26 13.61
N PRO A 67 -12.04 -12.83 13.51
CA PRO A 67 -11.44 -11.93 14.51
C PRO A 67 -12.28 -10.66 14.70
N LYS A 68 -12.33 -10.10 15.90
CA LYS A 68 -13.17 -8.92 16.21
C LYS A 68 -12.94 -7.73 15.31
N SER A 69 -11.69 -7.44 14.93
CA SER A 69 -11.39 -6.36 13.97
C SER A 69 -11.96 -6.64 12.57
N ARG A 70 -12.01 -7.92 12.15
CA ARG A 70 -12.63 -8.32 10.87
C ARG A 70 -14.14 -8.21 10.96
N GLN A 71 -14.78 -8.74 12.02
CA GLN A 71 -16.22 -8.57 12.26
C GLN A 71 -16.62 -7.09 12.21
N ARG A 72 -15.83 -6.23 12.84
CA ARG A 72 -16.07 -4.79 12.87
C ARG A 72 -15.99 -4.15 11.48
N PHE A 73 -14.97 -4.51 10.68
CA PHE A 73 -14.85 -4.03 9.31
C PHE A 73 -16.00 -4.53 8.43
N THR A 74 -16.30 -5.83 8.50
CA THR A 74 -17.43 -6.44 7.79
C THR A 74 -18.74 -5.74 8.14
N LEU A 75 -19.01 -5.51 9.42
CA LEU A 75 -20.22 -4.82 9.83
C LEU A 75 -20.31 -3.39 9.23
N ALA A 76 -19.20 -2.65 9.23
CA ALA A 76 -19.15 -1.33 8.60
C ALA A 76 -19.38 -1.41 7.07
N HIS A 77 -18.86 -2.45 6.43
CA HIS A 77 -19.05 -2.76 5.01
C HIS A 77 -20.52 -3.05 4.69
N GLU A 78 -21.15 -3.93 5.47
CA GLU A 78 -22.58 -4.26 5.31
C GLU A 78 -23.50 -3.05 5.56
N ILE A 79 -23.16 -2.17 6.51
CA ILE A 79 -23.87 -0.89 6.66
C ILE A 79 -23.78 -0.09 5.35
N GLY A 80 -22.62 -0.09 4.68
CA GLY A 80 -22.45 0.55 3.37
C GLY A 80 -23.48 0.03 2.36
N HIS A 81 -23.63 -1.30 2.23
CA HIS A 81 -24.65 -1.90 1.34
C HIS A 81 -26.07 -1.48 1.73
N VAL A 82 -26.35 -1.43 3.02
CA VAL A 82 -27.69 -1.02 3.51
C VAL A 82 -28.02 0.42 3.17
N VAL A 83 -27.09 1.36 3.33
CA VAL A 83 -27.37 2.80 3.19
C VAL A 83 -27.26 3.31 1.76
N MET A 84 -26.50 2.66 0.88
CA MET A 84 -26.38 3.04 -0.52
C MET A 84 -27.63 2.61 -1.31
N PRO A 85 -28.39 3.54 -1.92
CA PRO A 85 -29.71 3.24 -2.49
C PRO A 85 -29.67 2.35 -3.75
N TRP A 86 -28.53 2.29 -4.44
CA TRP A 86 -28.35 1.45 -5.64
C TRP A 86 -27.84 0.04 -5.35
N HIS A 87 -27.50 -0.28 -4.10
CA HIS A 87 -27.22 -1.65 -3.67
C HIS A 87 -28.54 -2.35 -3.36
N MET A 88 -28.91 -3.35 -4.14
CA MET A 88 -30.22 -3.99 -4.06
C MET A 88 -30.12 -5.51 -3.91
N GLY A 89 -31.16 -6.13 -3.36
CA GLY A 89 -31.27 -7.58 -3.27
C GLY A 89 -30.55 -8.18 -2.06
N THR A 90 -29.74 -9.19 -2.30
CA THR A 90 -28.87 -9.84 -1.30
C THR A 90 -27.46 -9.83 -1.84
N ILE A 91 -26.53 -9.32 -1.05
CA ILE A 91 -25.10 -9.22 -1.37
C ILE A 91 -24.34 -9.99 -0.30
N CYS A 92 -23.38 -10.81 -0.72
CA CYS A 92 -22.55 -11.63 0.16
C CYS A 92 -21.09 -11.20 0.04
N ASP A 93 -20.45 -10.84 1.16
CA ASP A 93 -19.00 -10.56 1.22
C ASP A 93 -18.24 -11.89 1.21
N ILE A 94 -17.93 -12.38 0.00
CA ILE A 94 -17.26 -13.66 -0.23
C ILE A 94 -15.75 -13.43 -0.28
N THR A 95 -15.01 -14.07 0.63
CA THR A 95 -13.55 -13.98 0.70
C THR A 95 -12.84 -14.84 -0.34
N ASN A 96 -13.52 -15.83 -0.92
CA ASN A 96 -12.94 -16.74 -1.91
C ASN A 96 -13.27 -16.27 -3.33
N GLU A 97 -12.26 -15.74 -4.03
CA GLU A 97 -12.38 -15.23 -5.42
C GLU A 97 -12.95 -16.26 -6.41
N ASN A 98 -12.82 -17.57 -6.13
CA ASN A 98 -13.35 -18.63 -6.98
C ASN A 98 -14.88 -18.82 -6.84
N LEU A 99 -15.51 -18.21 -5.84
CA LEU A 99 -16.95 -18.28 -5.59
C LEU A 99 -17.70 -17.00 -5.98
N VAL A 100 -16.95 -15.98 -6.41
CA VAL A 100 -17.52 -14.67 -6.78
C VAL A 100 -18.16 -14.76 -8.16
N ASP A 101 -19.43 -14.37 -8.26
CA ASP A 101 -19.99 -13.97 -9.54
C ASP A 101 -19.25 -12.74 -10.01
N GLY A 102 -18.26 -12.92 -10.91
CA GLY A 102 -17.33 -11.91 -11.38
C GLY A 102 -17.97 -10.80 -12.22
N SER A 103 -19.25 -10.51 -12.03
CA SER A 103 -19.90 -9.38 -12.69
C SER A 103 -19.24 -8.07 -12.30
N GLN A 104 -18.96 -7.22 -13.28
CA GLN A 104 -18.36 -5.90 -13.06
C GLN A 104 -19.18 -5.04 -12.10
N GLU A 105 -20.50 -5.27 -12.06
CA GLU A 105 -21.42 -4.58 -11.15
C GLU A 105 -21.19 -4.99 -9.70
N TYR A 106 -21.08 -6.30 -9.43
CA TYR A 106 -20.76 -6.82 -8.09
C TYR A 106 -19.44 -6.27 -7.57
N LEU A 107 -18.36 -6.38 -8.36
CA LEU A 107 -17.04 -5.86 -7.98
C LEU A 107 -17.07 -4.34 -7.71
N THR A 108 -17.92 -3.62 -8.42
CA THR A 108 -18.10 -2.18 -8.19
C THR A 108 -18.79 -1.90 -6.87
N MET A 109 -19.86 -2.63 -6.54
CA MET A 109 -20.60 -2.50 -5.26
C MET A 109 -19.69 -2.85 -4.07
N GLU A 110 -18.89 -3.92 -4.17
CA GLU A 110 -17.92 -4.31 -3.16
C GLU A 110 -16.85 -3.22 -2.92
N ALA A 111 -16.32 -2.64 -4.00
CA ALA A 111 -15.36 -1.56 -3.91
C ALA A 111 -15.95 -0.28 -3.29
N GLU A 112 -17.23 -0.02 -3.51
CA GLU A 112 -17.98 1.10 -2.91
C GLU A 112 -18.22 0.86 -1.41
N ALA A 113 -18.65 -0.34 -1.02
CA ALA A 113 -18.85 -0.72 0.38
C ALA A 113 -17.53 -0.72 1.17
N ASN A 114 -16.43 -1.20 0.55
CA ASN A 114 -15.09 -1.12 1.14
C ASN A 114 -14.64 0.35 1.34
N ALA A 115 -14.91 1.24 0.39
CA ALA A 115 -14.58 2.66 0.51
C ALA A 115 -15.41 3.33 1.62
N PHE A 116 -16.70 3.00 1.71
CA PHE A 116 -17.58 3.45 2.80
C PHE A 116 -17.07 2.99 4.17
N ALA A 117 -16.80 1.68 4.34
CA ALA A 117 -16.31 1.11 5.60
C ALA A 117 -14.99 1.74 6.05
N THR A 118 -14.08 1.93 5.10
CA THR A 118 -12.78 2.55 5.35
C THR A 118 -12.95 3.99 5.87
N GLU A 119 -13.78 4.80 5.22
CA GLU A 119 -14.04 6.18 5.64
C GLU A 119 -14.82 6.24 6.95
N LEU A 120 -15.78 5.31 7.19
CA LEU A 120 -16.54 5.24 8.43
C LEU A 120 -15.66 4.94 9.64
N LEU A 121 -14.74 3.97 9.52
CA LEU A 121 -13.87 3.54 10.63
C LEU A 121 -12.62 4.41 10.79
N MET A 122 -12.13 4.96 9.69
CA MET A 122 -10.89 5.74 9.62
C MET A 122 -11.10 7.02 8.77
N PRO A 123 -11.85 8.01 9.31
CA PRO A 123 -12.19 9.23 8.56
C PRO A 123 -10.97 9.96 8.04
N THR A 124 -11.02 10.40 6.78
CA THR A 124 -9.94 11.15 6.11
C THR A 124 -9.48 12.34 6.95
N ILE A 125 -10.43 13.13 7.47
CA ILE A 125 -10.11 14.34 8.24
C ILE A 125 -9.39 14.02 9.56
N TRP A 126 -9.72 12.89 10.19
CA TRP A 126 -9.03 12.46 11.41
C TRP A 126 -7.61 11.99 11.12
N ILE A 127 -7.41 11.18 10.06
CA ILE A 127 -6.07 10.72 9.66
C ILE A 127 -5.20 11.92 9.27
N GLN A 128 -5.76 12.89 8.52
CA GLN A 128 -5.01 14.09 8.15
C GLN A 128 -4.54 14.86 9.39
N ARG A 129 -5.42 15.05 10.38
CA ARG A 129 -5.02 15.68 11.65
C ARG A 129 -3.90 14.93 12.36
N LEU A 130 -3.93 13.58 12.37
CA LEU A 130 -2.84 12.80 12.96
C LEU A 130 -1.52 13.00 12.22
N LEU A 131 -1.56 13.12 10.88
CA LEU A 131 -0.38 13.42 10.07
C LEU A 131 0.16 14.83 10.31
N ASP A 132 -0.71 15.80 10.61
CA ASP A 132 -0.32 17.19 10.93
C ASP A 132 0.25 17.29 12.36
N GLU A 133 -0.22 16.48 13.31
CA GLU A 133 0.17 16.51 14.73
C GLU A 133 1.39 15.62 15.04
N HIS A 134 1.69 14.63 14.21
CA HIS A 134 2.73 13.62 14.48
C HIS A 134 3.58 13.34 13.26
N GLU A 135 4.90 13.29 13.44
CA GLU A 135 5.85 12.88 12.40
C GLU A 135 6.07 11.36 12.38
N ASN A 136 5.94 10.69 13.53
CA ASN A 136 6.24 9.28 13.68
C ASN A 136 5.09 8.39 13.18
N LEU A 137 5.28 7.76 12.01
CA LEU A 137 4.28 6.91 11.38
C LEU A 137 3.93 5.65 12.19
N ALA A 138 4.84 5.15 13.03
CA ALA A 138 4.54 4.04 13.93
C ALA A 138 3.54 4.48 15.01
N THR A 139 3.73 5.66 15.61
CA THR A 139 2.80 6.27 16.57
C THR A 139 1.43 6.49 15.94
N ILE A 140 1.38 7.10 14.75
CA ILE A 140 0.13 7.31 14.01
C ILE A 140 -0.58 5.97 13.75
N SER A 141 0.15 4.95 13.28
CA SER A 141 -0.41 3.62 13.03
C SER A 141 -1.03 3.01 14.30
N GLN A 142 -0.35 3.13 15.45
CA GLN A 142 -0.87 2.63 16.73
C GLN A 142 -2.12 3.40 17.19
N ILE A 143 -2.16 4.71 17.01
CA ILE A 143 -3.35 5.52 17.31
C ILE A 143 -4.52 5.09 16.42
N ILE A 144 -4.30 4.86 15.13
CA ILE A 144 -5.34 4.40 14.19
C ILE A 144 -5.87 3.03 14.60
N VAL A 145 -4.98 2.08 14.93
CA VAL A 145 -5.39 0.75 15.42
C VAL A 145 -6.27 0.86 16.65
N LYS A 146 -5.83 1.62 17.65
CA LYS A 146 -6.53 1.76 18.94
C LYS A 146 -7.85 2.50 18.80
N ASN A 147 -7.82 3.68 18.20
CA ASN A 147 -8.98 4.57 18.17
C ASN A 147 -9.92 4.30 16.97
N GLY A 148 -9.44 3.70 15.89
CA GLY A 148 -10.27 3.20 14.80
C GLY A 148 -10.89 1.84 15.10
N GLY A 149 -10.30 1.07 16.04
CA GLY A 149 -10.68 -0.31 16.32
C GLY A 149 -10.48 -1.23 15.14
N VAL A 150 -9.42 -0.99 14.36
CA VAL A 150 -9.10 -1.70 13.11
C VAL A 150 -7.84 -2.56 13.26
N SER A 151 -7.62 -3.47 12.31
CA SER A 151 -6.39 -4.27 12.31
C SER A 151 -5.16 -3.42 11.97
N PRO A 152 -3.96 -3.81 12.44
CA PRO A 152 -2.73 -3.09 12.12
C PRO A 152 -2.47 -2.98 10.61
N ILE A 153 -2.80 -4.01 9.84
CA ILE A 153 -2.65 -3.95 8.38
C ILE A 153 -3.66 -2.98 7.74
N ALA A 154 -4.91 -2.92 8.23
CA ALA A 154 -5.88 -1.95 7.73
C ALA A 154 -5.44 -0.50 8.02
N ALA A 155 -4.91 -0.23 9.22
CA ALA A 155 -4.33 1.06 9.58
C ALA A 155 -3.15 1.43 8.66
N THR A 156 -2.25 0.48 8.40
CA THR A 156 -1.10 0.65 7.50
C THR A 156 -1.54 0.96 6.07
N LEU A 157 -2.52 0.23 5.54
CA LEU A 157 -3.04 0.45 4.19
C LEU A 157 -3.77 1.81 4.06
N ARG A 158 -4.52 2.19 5.10
CA ARG A 158 -5.17 3.51 5.13
C ARG A 158 -4.14 4.63 5.15
N LEU A 159 -3.14 4.52 6.02
CA LEU A 159 -2.07 5.51 6.13
C LEU A 159 -1.28 5.61 4.82
N ARG A 160 -0.92 4.49 4.21
CA ARG A 160 -0.27 4.44 2.90
C ARG A 160 -1.03 5.25 1.83
N ALA A 161 -2.35 5.11 1.79
CA ALA A 161 -3.20 5.80 0.82
C ALA A 161 -3.32 7.32 1.06
N MET A 162 -2.94 7.80 2.24
CA MET A 162 -2.98 9.21 2.64
C MET A 162 -1.63 9.91 2.55
N LEU A 163 -0.54 9.14 2.51
CA LEU A 163 0.82 9.67 2.45
C LEU A 163 1.18 10.11 1.03
N PRO A 164 1.95 11.21 0.88
CA PRO A 164 2.53 11.60 -0.41
C PRO A 164 3.52 10.55 -0.92
N ALA A 165 4.08 10.75 -2.11
CA ALA A 165 5.18 9.93 -2.61
C ALA A 165 6.37 9.95 -1.64
N GLY A 166 7.19 8.89 -1.66
CA GLY A 166 8.39 8.79 -0.83
C GLY A 166 8.24 7.88 0.39
N TYR A 167 7.14 7.17 0.55
CA TYR A 167 6.97 6.25 1.69
C TYR A 167 6.84 4.80 1.24
N LEU A 168 7.45 3.91 2.01
CA LEU A 168 7.38 2.46 1.84
C LEU A 168 7.10 1.80 3.19
N PHE A 169 6.30 0.75 3.19
CA PHE A 169 6.10 -0.06 4.39
C PHE A 169 6.39 -1.55 4.14
N ILE A 170 6.80 -2.23 5.20
CA ILE A 170 7.04 -3.68 5.23
C ILE A 170 6.38 -4.25 6.47
N VAL A 171 5.75 -5.42 6.34
CA VAL A 171 5.24 -6.23 7.44
C VAL A 171 6.00 -7.55 7.46
N MET A 172 6.66 -7.82 8.56
CA MET A 172 7.47 -9.01 8.77
C MET A 172 6.88 -9.84 9.92
N ASN A 173 6.80 -11.15 9.74
CA ASN A 173 6.33 -12.05 10.79
C ASN A 173 7.46 -12.48 11.73
N SER A 174 7.12 -13.23 12.79
CA SER A 174 8.09 -13.77 13.77
C SER A 174 9.11 -14.76 13.21
N LYS A 175 8.92 -15.25 11.98
CA LYS A 175 9.87 -16.10 11.26
C LYS A 175 10.81 -15.29 10.36
N GLU A 176 10.87 -13.97 10.57
CA GLU A 176 11.68 -13.03 9.78
C GLU A 176 11.39 -13.07 8.28
N SER A 177 10.15 -13.36 7.90
CA SER A 177 9.70 -13.37 6.50
C SER A 177 8.72 -12.25 6.25
N ILE A 178 8.89 -11.53 5.15
CA ILE A 178 7.98 -10.47 4.71
C ILE A 178 6.64 -11.08 4.29
N THR A 179 5.59 -10.67 4.97
CA THR A 179 4.21 -11.10 4.68
C THR A 179 3.47 -10.12 3.79
N TYR A 180 3.82 -8.83 3.91
CA TYR A 180 3.22 -7.75 3.13
C TYR A 180 4.22 -6.60 2.99
N ALA A 181 4.22 -5.95 1.84
CA ALA A 181 4.96 -4.72 1.60
C ALA A 181 4.21 -3.85 0.59
N GLY A 182 4.41 -2.55 0.67
CA GLY A 182 3.80 -1.61 -0.25
C GLY A 182 4.44 -0.24 -0.18
N ARG A 183 3.98 0.65 -1.06
CA ARG A 183 4.48 2.02 -1.14
C ARG A 183 3.32 2.99 -1.32
N SER A 184 3.50 4.24 -0.91
CA SER A 184 2.59 5.34 -1.25
C SER A 184 2.62 5.63 -2.76
N ASP A 185 1.54 6.20 -3.26
CA ASP A 185 1.41 6.49 -4.68
C ASP A 185 2.48 7.48 -5.14
N GLY A 186 3.02 7.26 -6.34
CA GLY A 186 4.11 8.07 -6.88
C GLY A 186 5.52 7.73 -6.38
N THR A 187 5.67 6.86 -5.38
CA THR A 187 7.00 6.43 -4.87
C THR A 187 7.76 5.60 -5.91
N TYR A 188 9.02 5.90 -6.12
CA TYR A 188 9.85 5.20 -7.13
C TYR A 188 10.37 3.86 -6.67
N ALA A 189 10.68 3.73 -5.38
CA ALA A 189 11.19 2.48 -4.81
C ALA A 189 10.23 1.31 -5.03
N THR A 190 10.78 0.16 -5.40
CA THR A 190 10.00 -1.08 -5.51
C THR A 190 9.93 -1.75 -4.13
N PRO A 191 8.74 -2.04 -3.60
CA PRO A 191 8.64 -2.81 -2.36
C PRO A 191 9.27 -4.19 -2.52
N PRO A 192 9.86 -4.76 -1.44
CA PRO A 192 10.35 -6.13 -1.47
C PRO A 192 9.20 -7.13 -1.66
N ASN A 193 9.55 -8.35 -2.06
CA ASN A 193 8.57 -9.40 -2.32
C ASN A 193 8.11 -10.08 -1.03
N LYS A 194 6.90 -10.61 -1.07
CA LYS A 194 6.45 -11.55 -0.05
C LYS A 194 7.38 -12.77 -0.01
N GLY A 195 7.81 -13.16 1.20
CA GLY A 195 8.76 -14.24 1.40
C GLY A 195 10.23 -13.80 1.54
N ASP A 196 10.57 -12.56 1.16
CA ASP A 196 11.92 -12.02 1.38
C ASP A 196 12.24 -11.95 2.88
N GLY A 197 13.53 -12.09 3.21
CA GLY A 197 14.04 -12.03 4.58
C GLY A 197 14.52 -10.64 5.01
N PRO A 198 15.20 -10.55 6.19
CA PRO A 198 15.66 -9.28 6.79
C PRO A 198 16.60 -8.46 5.92
N ASP A 199 17.32 -9.09 4.99
CA ASP A 199 18.22 -8.38 4.08
C ASP A 199 17.48 -7.39 3.16
N ALA A 200 16.20 -7.62 2.91
CA ALA A 200 15.38 -6.66 2.19
C ALA A 200 15.21 -5.33 2.95
N ILE A 201 15.17 -5.37 4.29
CA ILE A 201 15.16 -4.18 5.16
C ILE A 201 16.52 -3.47 5.12
N LYS A 202 17.62 -4.22 5.18
CA LYS A 202 18.98 -3.64 5.11
C LYS A 202 19.22 -2.88 3.80
N ARG A 203 18.61 -3.31 2.70
CA ARG A 203 18.70 -2.61 1.41
C ARG A 203 18.04 -1.22 1.42
N LEU A 204 17.16 -0.94 2.40
CA LEU A 204 16.52 0.36 2.60
C LEU A 204 17.32 1.29 3.54
N SER A 205 18.58 0.99 3.81
CA SER A 205 19.45 1.81 4.67
C SER A 205 19.67 3.25 4.17
N TYR A 206 19.28 3.56 2.94
CA TYR A 206 19.27 4.91 2.39
C TYR A 206 18.02 5.73 2.79
N ALA A 207 17.04 5.15 3.47
CA ALA A 207 15.89 5.87 3.97
C ALA A 207 16.31 6.98 4.94
N SER A 208 15.66 8.15 4.84
CA SER A 208 15.93 9.27 5.76
C SER A 208 15.42 8.99 7.16
N ASP A 209 14.29 8.28 7.26
CA ASP A 209 13.69 7.91 8.53
C ASP A 209 13.13 6.49 8.46
N THR A 210 13.18 5.81 9.60
CA THR A 210 12.58 4.49 9.78
C THR A 210 11.77 4.46 11.06
N TYR A 211 10.50 4.07 10.95
CA TYR A 211 9.60 3.94 12.10
C TYR A 211 9.15 2.48 12.23
N THR A 212 9.12 1.98 13.45
CA THR A 212 8.83 0.56 13.69
C THR A 212 7.85 0.40 14.84
N PHE A 213 6.88 -0.50 14.70
CA PHE A 213 6.03 -0.96 15.80
C PHE A 213 5.70 -2.43 15.64
N THR A 214 5.41 -3.10 16.76
CA THR A 214 5.01 -4.51 16.78
C THR A 214 3.52 -4.61 17.17
N ALA A 215 2.81 -5.50 16.47
CA ALA A 215 1.42 -5.82 16.80
C ALA A 215 1.17 -7.32 16.57
N GLY A 216 0.80 -8.02 17.65
CA GLY A 216 0.75 -9.48 17.68
C GLY A 216 2.13 -10.07 17.40
N THR A 217 2.22 -10.96 16.42
CA THR A 217 3.48 -11.63 16.01
C THR A 217 4.18 -10.92 14.84
N ASN A 218 3.66 -9.79 14.39
CA ASN A 218 4.19 -9.08 13.24
C ASN A 218 4.87 -7.77 13.65
N THR A 219 5.97 -7.44 12.97
CA THR A 219 6.64 -6.15 13.05
C THR A 219 6.36 -5.36 11.78
N TYR A 220 5.97 -4.12 11.96
CA TYR A 220 5.63 -3.16 10.91
C TYR A 220 6.73 -2.13 10.83
N PHE A 221 7.25 -1.92 9.63
CA PHE A 221 8.28 -0.93 9.33
C PHE A 221 7.71 0.09 8.36
N TRP A 222 7.95 1.37 8.64
CA TRP A 222 7.74 2.48 7.73
C TRP A 222 9.08 3.11 7.39
N PHE A 223 9.30 3.38 6.13
CA PHE A 223 10.48 4.06 5.61
C PHE A 223 10.04 5.34 4.92
N LYS A 224 10.65 6.46 5.31
CA LYS A 224 10.59 7.71 4.55
C LYS A 224 11.82 7.75 3.65
N LEU A 225 11.60 7.82 2.37
CA LEU A 225 12.68 7.81 1.38
C LEU A 225 13.03 9.26 1.05
N PRO A 226 14.31 9.60 0.87
CA PRO A 226 14.71 10.94 0.50
C PRO A 226 14.20 11.29 -0.90
N ASP A 227 13.72 12.51 -1.08
CA ASP A 227 13.32 13.03 -2.39
C ASP A 227 14.52 13.19 -3.30
N GLU A 228 15.64 13.62 -2.74
CA GLU A 228 16.91 13.79 -3.42
C GLU A 228 18.05 13.11 -2.66
N ILE A 229 18.87 12.36 -3.39
CA ILE A 229 20.13 11.78 -2.90
C ILE A 229 21.25 12.52 -3.61
N GLU A 230 22.26 12.96 -2.85
CA GLU A 230 23.45 13.59 -3.45
C GLU A 230 24.13 12.63 -4.44
N LEU A 231 24.52 13.17 -5.58
CA LEU A 231 25.29 12.38 -6.54
C LEU A 231 26.63 12.01 -5.94
N GLU A 232 26.81 10.72 -5.70
CA GLU A 232 28.09 10.18 -5.30
C GLU A 232 28.80 9.59 -6.53
N GLY A 233 30.08 9.90 -6.66
CA GLY A 233 30.96 9.41 -7.72
C GLY A 233 31.42 10.48 -8.69
N GLU A 234 32.62 10.23 -9.24
CA GLU A 234 33.19 11.05 -10.31
C GLU A 234 32.51 10.69 -11.65
N SER A 235 32.21 11.71 -12.43
CA SER A 235 31.51 11.52 -13.72
C SER A 235 32.46 11.50 -14.90
N ASP A 236 33.73 11.25 -14.66
CA ASP A 236 34.75 11.28 -15.69
C ASP A 236 34.85 9.95 -16.45
N GLY A 237 33.99 9.77 -17.43
CA GLY A 237 34.05 8.58 -18.27
C GLY A 237 32.78 8.26 -19.02
N ASP A 238 32.93 7.50 -20.10
CA ASP A 238 31.80 6.92 -20.83
C ASP A 238 31.13 5.87 -19.94
N TRP A 239 29.89 6.15 -19.54
CA TRP A 239 29.09 5.24 -18.72
C TRP A 239 28.96 3.84 -19.31
N ARG A 240 29.04 3.68 -20.65
CA ARG A 240 28.97 2.39 -21.35
C ARG A 240 30.21 1.56 -21.04
N LEU A 241 31.38 2.17 -21.07
CA LEU A 241 32.65 1.50 -20.75
C LEU A 241 32.68 1.11 -19.25
N LEU A 242 32.17 1.98 -18.38
CA LEU A 242 32.04 1.67 -16.95
C LEU A 242 31.09 0.48 -16.73
N LEU A 243 29.91 0.47 -17.38
CA LEU A 243 28.98 -0.64 -17.28
C LEU A 243 29.59 -1.95 -17.82
N ASP A 244 30.28 -1.89 -18.96
CA ASP A 244 30.95 -3.05 -19.54
C ASP A 244 32.02 -3.62 -18.62
N THR A 245 32.82 -2.76 -18.00
CA THR A 245 33.84 -3.16 -17.03
C THR A 245 33.19 -3.86 -15.83
N ILE A 246 32.18 -3.23 -15.23
CA ILE A 246 31.49 -3.77 -14.06
C ILE A 246 30.87 -5.13 -14.39
N VAL A 247 30.13 -5.23 -15.51
CA VAL A 247 29.44 -6.46 -15.89
C VAL A 247 30.41 -7.59 -16.16
N LYS A 248 31.56 -7.31 -16.80
CA LYS A 248 32.62 -8.32 -16.99
C LYS A 248 33.20 -8.83 -15.68
N GLU A 249 33.33 -7.96 -14.66
CA GLU A 249 33.90 -8.34 -13.35
C GLU A 249 32.89 -9.17 -12.50
N ILE A 250 31.58 -9.01 -12.68
CA ILE A 250 30.56 -9.65 -11.86
C ILE A 250 29.86 -10.85 -12.52
N THR A 251 30.13 -11.14 -13.80
CA THR A 251 29.52 -12.23 -14.55
C THR A 251 30.57 -13.23 -15.07
N ARG A 252 30.14 -14.48 -15.33
CA ARG A 252 31.05 -15.56 -15.70
C ARG A 252 31.25 -15.73 -17.22
N ASN A 253 30.27 -15.34 -18.02
CA ASN A 253 30.25 -15.56 -19.46
C ASN A 253 29.47 -14.50 -20.21
N THR A 254 29.55 -14.49 -21.54
CA THR A 254 28.92 -13.50 -22.41
C THR A 254 27.38 -13.50 -22.31
N ASP A 255 26.76 -14.67 -22.15
CA ASP A 255 25.30 -14.78 -22.08
C ASP A 255 24.79 -14.15 -20.78
N GLU A 256 25.49 -14.37 -19.65
CA GLU A 256 25.18 -13.68 -18.41
C GLU A 256 25.37 -12.17 -18.52
N GLN A 257 26.42 -11.70 -19.22
CA GLN A 257 26.66 -10.28 -19.45
C GLN A 257 25.48 -9.62 -20.18
N ILE A 258 24.99 -10.26 -21.26
CA ILE A 258 23.85 -9.73 -22.03
C ILE A 258 22.61 -9.64 -21.15
N LYS A 259 22.25 -10.72 -20.45
CA LYS A 259 21.09 -10.75 -19.54
C LYS A 259 21.21 -9.72 -18.42
N TYR A 260 22.40 -9.54 -17.87
CA TYR A 260 22.63 -8.59 -16.79
C TYR A 260 22.48 -7.14 -17.28
N LYS A 261 23.07 -6.82 -18.42
CA LYS A 261 22.89 -5.50 -19.06
C LYS A 261 21.43 -5.19 -19.38
N GLN A 262 20.64 -6.18 -19.82
CA GLN A 262 19.20 -6.01 -20.03
C GLN A 262 18.46 -5.60 -18.75
N LYS A 263 18.79 -6.24 -17.62
CA LYS A 263 18.21 -5.88 -16.31
C LYS A 263 18.57 -4.46 -15.89
N VAL A 264 19.85 -4.09 -16.06
CA VAL A 264 20.34 -2.73 -15.76
C VAL A 264 19.62 -1.71 -16.67
N ASN A 265 19.52 -1.99 -17.95
CA ASN A 265 18.83 -1.12 -18.91
C ASN A 265 17.33 -0.95 -18.59
N GLY A 266 16.68 -1.94 -18.00
CA GLY A 266 15.30 -1.84 -17.50
C GLY A 266 15.15 -0.76 -16.42
N VAL A 267 16.12 -0.66 -15.50
CA VAL A 267 16.14 0.40 -14.49
C VAL A 267 16.43 1.76 -15.12
N LEU A 268 17.41 1.83 -16.02
CA LEU A 268 17.79 3.08 -16.71
C LEU A 268 16.70 3.56 -17.69
N GLY A 269 15.97 2.64 -18.33
CA GLY A 269 14.83 2.97 -19.19
C GLY A 269 13.71 3.66 -18.41
N TYR A 270 13.53 3.28 -17.15
CA TYR A 270 12.61 3.97 -16.26
C TYR A 270 13.05 5.41 -15.96
N ALA A 271 14.34 5.65 -15.68
CA ALA A 271 14.87 7.01 -15.51
C ALA A 271 14.62 7.88 -16.76
N ASN A 272 14.82 7.32 -17.97
CA ASN A 272 14.45 7.99 -19.21
C ASN A 272 12.96 8.37 -19.27
N SER A 273 12.07 7.49 -18.80
CA SER A 273 10.63 7.78 -18.79
C SER A 273 10.24 8.90 -17.84
N LEU A 274 11.02 9.14 -16.79
CA LEU A 274 10.81 10.25 -15.87
C LEU A 274 11.17 11.60 -16.50
N ILE A 275 12.25 11.65 -17.26
CA ILE A 275 12.67 12.84 -18.02
C ILE A 275 11.56 13.35 -18.93
N GLY A 276 10.87 12.43 -19.64
CA GLY A 276 9.75 12.77 -20.50
C GLY A 276 8.51 13.30 -19.80
N LYS A 277 8.47 13.29 -18.46
CA LYS A 277 7.30 13.71 -17.65
C LYS A 277 7.42 15.11 -17.00
N GLY A 278 8.51 15.84 -17.27
CA GLY A 278 8.70 17.21 -16.77
C GLY A 278 9.97 17.43 -15.98
N ALA A 279 10.12 18.59 -15.35
CA ALA A 279 11.35 19.05 -14.71
C ALA A 279 11.91 18.03 -13.70
N GLN A 280 12.99 17.38 -14.09
CA GLN A 280 13.77 16.49 -13.25
C GLN A 280 15.13 17.12 -12.97
N THR A 281 15.61 16.99 -11.76
CA THR A 281 16.99 17.35 -11.40
C THR A 281 17.91 16.12 -11.52
N GLU A 282 19.23 16.35 -11.65
CA GLU A 282 20.19 15.25 -11.59
C GLU A 282 20.03 14.44 -10.30
N LYS A 283 19.82 15.11 -9.15
CA LYS A 283 19.65 14.50 -7.85
C LYS A 283 18.37 13.64 -7.79
N SER A 284 17.24 14.14 -8.31
CA SER A 284 15.99 13.40 -8.31
C SER A 284 16.04 12.14 -9.20
N LEU A 285 16.68 12.22 -10.36
CA LEU A 285 16.91 11.06 -11.24
C LEU A 285 17.87 10.05 -10.62
N TYR A 286 18.95 10.53 -10.00
CA TYR A 286 19.90 9.69 -9.29
C TYR A 286 19.20 8.95 -8.14
N SER A 287 18.42 9.68 -7.35
CA SER A 287 17.61 9.11 -6.27
C SER A 287 16.67 8.01 -6.76
N ALA A 288 15.92 8.26 -7.84
CA ALA A 288 15.01 7.27 -8.44
C ALA A 288 15.75 5.99 -8.91
N CYS A 289 16.93 6.15 -9.49
CA CYS A 289 17.77 5.03 -9.89
C CYS A 289 18.30 4.25 -8.68
N VAL A 290 18.89 4.94 -7.69
CA VAL A 290 19.40 4.30 -6.46
C VAL A 290 18.32 3.48 -5.78
N GLN A 291 17.14 4.05 -5.59
CA GLN A 291 16.00 3.37 -4.97
C GLN A 291 15.56 2.11 -5.76
N ARG A 292 15.58 2.16 -7.08
CA ARG A 292 15.24 1.00 -7.90
C ARG A 292 16.33 -0.07 -7.93
N PHE A 293 17.58 0.34 -8.00
CA PHE A 293 18.71 -0.61 -7.92
C PHE A 293 18.74 -1.31 -6.56
N ALA A 294 18.61 -0.56 -5.47
CA ALA A 294 18.67 -1.10 -4.11
C ALA A 294 17.62 -2.18 -3.82
N ASN A 295 16.43 -2.04 -4.39
CA ASN A 295 15.31 -2.96 -4.14
C ASN A 295 15.24 -4.15 -5.12
N ASN A 296 16.24 -4.33 -5.97
CA ASN A 296 16.33 -5.45 -6.90
C ASN A 296 17.50 -6.36 -6.52
N SER A 297 17.23 -7.45 -5.79
CA SER A 297 18.26 -8.39 -5.35
C SER A 297 19.10 -8.99 -6.50
N ALA A 298 18.51 -9.11 -7.70
CA ALA A 298 19.25 -9.57 -8.87
C ALA A 298 20.30 -8.54 -9.35
N LEU A 299 20.26 -7.31 -8.84
CA LEU A 299 21.23 -6.24 -9.12
C LEU A 299 22.17 -5.93 -7.94
N ASP A 300 22.08 -6.68 -6.83
CA ASP A 300 23.01 -6.55 -5.70
C ASP A 300 24.50 -6.59 -6.12
N PRO A 301 24.96 -7.46 -7.06
CA PRO A 301 26.35 -7.46 -7.47
C PRO A 301 26.83 -6.14 -8.08
N ILE A 302 26.01 -5.46 -8.89
CA ILE A 302 26.41 -4.18 -9.47
C ILE A 302 26.38 -3.05 -8.45
N THR A 303 25.38 -3.02 -7.56
CA THR A 303 25.25 -1.95 -6.56
C THR A 303 26.39 -1.98 -5.55
N LYS A 304 26.94 -3.17 -5.25
CA LYS A 304 28.10 -3.36 -4.36
C LYS A 304 29.45 -3.13 -5.05
N HIS A 305 29.47 -2.96 -6.35
CA HIS A 305 30.70 -2.78 -7.10
C HIS A 305 31.27 -1.37 -6.90
N LYS A 306 32.60 -1.27 -6.66
CA LYS A 306 33.29 0.00 -6.37
C LYS A 306 33.08 1.11 -7.40
N LYS A 307 32.89 0.75 -8.68
CA LYS A 307 32.65 1.70 -9.78
C LYS A 307 31.15 2.01 -10.02
N PHE A 308 30.23 1.46 -9.22
CA PHE A 308 28.78 1.64 -9.46
C PHE A 308 28.35 3.09 -9.37
N LYS A 309 28.83 3.83 -8.36
CA LYS A 309 28.49 5.23 -8.16
C LYS A 309 28.95 6.09 -9.34
N ASN A 310 30.17 5.87 -9.83
CA ASN A 310 30.72 6.57 -10.99
C ASN A 310 29.91 6.24 -12.26
N PHE A 311 29.59 4.96 -12.48
CA PHE A 311 28.74 4.53 -13.60
C PHE A 311 27.38 5.23 -13.58
N LEU A 312 26.72 5.25 -12.42
CA LEU A 312 25.38 5.82 -12.29
C LEU A 312 25.41 7.35 -12.47
N ALA A 313 26.37 8.04 -11.84
CA ALA A 313 26.56 9.50 -12.01
C ALA A 313 26.82 9.89 -13.46
N SER A 314 27.73 9.19 -14.15
CA SER A 314 28.02 9.44 -15.57
C SER A 314 26.78 9.21 -16.45
N LYS A 315 25.99 8.15 -16.15
CA LYS A 315 24.76 7.88 -16.88
C LYS A 315 23.67 8.93 -16.67
N ILE A 316 23.48 9.42 -15.45
CA ILE A 316 22.49 10.46 -15.14
C ILE A 316 22.86 11.76 -15.88
N ARG A 317 24.11 12.16 -15.88
CA ARG A 317 24.56 13.34 -16.64
C ARG A 317 24.40 13.18 -18.17
N ASP A 318 24.70 11.99 -18.73
CA ASP A 318 24.39 11.69 -20.16
C ASP A 318 22.89 11.82 -20.46
N LEU A 319 22.02 11.46 -19.51
CA LEU A 319 20.59 11.62 -19.66
C LEU A 319 20.16 13.10 -19.63
N MET A 320 20.67 13.85 -18.68
CA MET A 320 20.35 15.27 -18.50
C MET A 320 20.91 16.15 -19.62
N SER A 321 22.01 15.77 -20.23
CA SER A 321 22.60 16.52 -21.38
C SER A 321 21.76 16.42 -22.66
N LYS A 322 20.72 15.61 -22.71
CA LYS A 322 19.82 15.41 -23.85
C LYS A 322 18.48 16.15 -23.73
N ILE A 323 18.31 16.88 -22.64
CA ILE A 323 17.18 17.78 -22.37
C ILE A 323 17.55 19.18 -22.77
#